data_721f0adda71b0bcfce38b01bfd408245
#
_entry.id   721f0adda71b0bcfce38b01bfd408245
#
_cell.length_a   1.000
_cell.length_b   1.000
_cell.length_c   1.000
_cell.angle_alpha   90.00
_cell.angle_beta   90.00
_cell.angle_gamma   90.00
#
_symmetry.space_group_name_H-M   'P 1'
#
loop_
_entity.id
_entity.type
_entity.pdbx_description
1 polymer ?
#
loop_
_entity_poly.entity_id
_entity_poly.type
_entity_poly.pdbx_seq_one_letter_code
_entity_poly.pdbx_strand_id
1 'polypeptide(L)'
;MRKKKVKIVVDSDVLIHFAKGGVLSFLPNIFPDYQYIILSIVYDEVQTLHTQLDNQIKFLKNIMLEDFAPTDGMLLEFAKLKNSFGEGESACMAYCKFNQDVVGSSNLKDIKEYCNVNHITYVTTLDFLYYAFKRNIFTAQECNKIIQDIRTHGSKLPDITIEKYICTVEL
;
A
#
# COMPACT_ATOMS: atom_id res chain seq x y z
N MET A 1 12.61 8.78 -24.77
CA MET A 1 12.85 8.23 -23.41
C MET A 1 11.51 7.77 -22.81
N ARG A 2 11.37 6.52 -22.42
CA ARG A 2 10.18 6.10 -21.66
C ARG A 2 10.23 6.78 -20.30
N LYS A 3 9.22 7.60 -19.94
CA LYS A 3 9.08 8.12 -18.57
C LYS A 3 9.10 6.94 -17.60
N LYS A 4 9.93 7.00 -16.55
CA LYS A 4 9.92 6.01 -15.47
C LYS A 4 8.50 5.98 -14.89
N LYS A 5 7.85 4.82 -14.93
CA LYS A 5 6.52 4.66 -14.34
C LYS A 5 6.64 4.77 -12.83
N VAL A 6 5.87 5.66 -12.22
CA VAL A 6 5.85 5.82 -10.76
C VAL A 6 5.28 4.55 -10.16
N LYS A 7 5.89 4.11 -9.05
CA LYS A 7 5.47 2.90 -8.36
C LYS A 7 4.60 3.24 -7.15
N ILE A 8 3.68 2.34 -6.81
CA ILE A 8 3.04 2.28 -5.50
C ILE A 8 3.69 1.12 -4.75
N VAL A 9 4.41 1.46 -3.69
CA VAL A 9 5.09 0.50 -2.82
C VAL A 9 4.15 0.13 -1.70
N VAL A 10 3.60 -1.10 -1.77
CA VAL A 10 2.51 -1.53 -0.88
C VAL A 10 3.08 -2.17 0.38
N ASP A 11 2.68 -1.62 1.53
CA ASP A 11 3.04 -2.15 2.85
C ASP A 11 2.11 -3.29 3.29
N SER A 12 2.54 -4.04 4.29
CA SER A 12 1.85 -5.22 4.81
C SER A 12 0.42 -4.95 5.25
N ASP A 13 0.14 -3.81 5.88
CA ASP A 13 -1.18 -3.47 6.40
C ASP A 13 -2.23 -3.32 5.29
N VAL A 14 -1.89 -2.68 4.17
CA VAL A 14 -2.79 -2.56 3.00
C VAL A 14 -3.05 -3.93 2.38
N LEU A 15 -2.01 -4.77 2.22
CA LEU A 15 -2.16 -6.13 1.72
C LEU A 15 -3.11 -6.96 2.60
N ILE A 16 -2.92 -6.89 3.91
CA ILE A 16 -3.75 -7.58 4.90
C ILE A 16 -5.20 -7.06 4.84
N HIS A 17 -5.40 -5.75 4.73
CA HIS A 17 -6.74 -5.17 4.63
C HIS A 17 -7.46 -5.66 3.38
N PHE A 18 -6.84 -5.59 2.21
CA PHE A 18 -7.45 -6.05 0.97
C PHE A 18 -7.70 -7.57 0.95
N ALA A 19 -6.83 -8.36 1.59
CA ALA A 19 -7.05 -9.79 1.76
C ALA A 19 -8.25 -10.08 2.68
N LYS A 20 -8.35 -9.40 3.82
CA LYS A 20 -9.48 -9.51 4.76
C LYS A 20 -10.80 -9.06 4.14
N GLY A 21 -10.77 -8.07 3.28
CA GLY A 21 -11.91 -7.63 2.49
C GLY A 21 -12.26 -8.56 1.31
N GLY A 22 -11.46 -9.59 1.04
CA GLY A 22 -11.65 -10.54 -0.07
C GLY A 22 -11.41 -9.94 -1.46
N VAL A 23 -10.69 -8.83 -1.55
CA VAL A 23 -10.54 -8.03 -2.77
C VAL A 23 -9.08 -7.73 -3.16
N LEU A 24 -8.12 -8.50 -2.64
CA LEU A 24 -6.69 -8.30 -2.91
C LEU A 24 -6.37 -8.32 -4.42
N SER A 25 -7.06 -9.14 -5.20
CA SER A 25 -6.86 -9.22 -6.65
C SER A 25 -7.27 -7.96 -7.43
N PHE A 26 -8.09 -7.10 -6.84
CA PHE A 26 -8.52 -5.84 -7.45
C PHE A 26 -7.57 -4.67 -7.18
N LEU A 27 -6.71 -4.79 -6.15
CA LEU A 27 -5.80 -3.71 -5.73
C LEU A 27 -5.01 -3.10 -6.90
N PRO A 28 -4.35 -3.88 -7.79
CA PRO A 28 -3.58 -3.32 -8.90
C PRO A 28 -4.40 -2.62 -9.98
N ASN A 29 -5.71 -2.83 -10.00
CA ASN A 29 -6.61 -2.23 -11.00
C ASN A 29 -7.09 -0.83 -10.60
N ILE A 30 -6.88 -0.44 -9.34
CA ILE A 30 -7.39 0.83 -8.82
C ILE A 30 -6.64 2.02 -9.43
N PHE A 31 -5.33 1.92 -9.55
CA PHE A 31 -4.48 2.91 -10.22
C PHE A 31 -3.68 2.25 -11.36
N PRO A 32 -4.28 2.00 -12.52
CA PRO A 32 -3.67 1.21 -13.60
C PRO A 32 -2.45 1.88 -14.25
N ASP A 33 -2.31 3.20 -14.07
CA ASP A 33 -1.16 3.95 -14.57
C ASP A 33 0.08 3.80 -13.70
N TYR A 34 -0.05 3.25 -12.49
CA TYR A 34 1.03 2.99 -11.56
C TYR A 34 1.49 1.54 -11.64
N GLN A 35 2.75 1.31 -11.27
CA GLN A 35 3.28 -0.02 -11.08
C GLN A 35 3.19 -0.39 -9.60
N TYR A 36 2.51 -1.47 -9.28
CA TYR A 36 2.46 -1.96 -7.89
C TYR A 36 3.67 -2.83 -7.61
N ILE A 37 4.34 -2.56 -6.49
CA ILE A 37 5.45 -3.37 -6.02
C ILE A 37 5.27 -3.73 -4.55
N ILE A 38 5.82 -4.88 -4.18
CA ILE A 38 6.00 -5.33 -2.80
C ILE A 38 7.50 -5.55 -2.62
N LEU A 39 8.07 -4.97 -1.58
CA LEU A 39 9.48 -5.22 -1.23
C LEU A 39 9.61 -6.61 -0.60
N SER A 40 10.73 -7.30 -0.82
CA SER A 40 10.98 -8.65 -0.30
C SER A 40 10.76 -8.73 1.22
N ILE A 41 11.21 -7.73 1.96
CA ILE A 41 11.04 -7.64 3.41
C ILE A 41 9.54 -7.59 3.83
N VAL A 42 8.69 -6.89 3.08
CA VAL A 42 7.24 -6.84 3.32
C VAL A 42 6.59 -8.17 2.94
N TYR A 43 7.02 -8.77 1.83
CA TYR A 43 6.52 -10.09 1.42
C TYR A 43 6.78 -11.14 2.50
N ASP A 44 7.97 -11.13 3.11
CA ASP A 44 8.34 -12.06 4.19
C ASP A 44 7.50 -11.86 5.47
N GLU A 45 6.99 -10.66 5.73
CA GLU A 45 6.10 -10.38 6.86
C GLU A 45 4.68 -10.98 6.69
N VAL A 46 4.22 -11.14 5.45
CA VAL A 46 2.83 -11.55 5.14
C VAL A 46 2.73 -13.00 4.65
N GLN A 47 3.40 -13.93 5.31
CA GLN A 47 3.48 -15.34 4.92
C GLN A 47 2.13 -16.00 4.63
N THR A 48 1.09 -15.66 5.39
CA THR A 48 -0.26 -16.20 5.20
C THR A 48 -0.90 -15.77 3.87
N LEU A 49 -0.37 -14.73 3.23
CA LEU A 49 -0.87 -14.21 1.96
C LEU A 49 -0.07 -14.69 0.75
N HIS A 50 1.01 -15.44 0.93
CA HIS A 50 1.92 -15.83 -0.15
C HIS A 50 1.20 -16.48 -1.33
N THR A 51 0.24 -17.39 -1.08
CA THR A 51 -0.53 -18.03 -2.17
C THR A 51 -1.27 -17.01 -3.03
N GLN A 52 -1.91 -16.02 -2.41
CA GLN A 52 -2.66 -14.98 -3.13
C GLN A 52 -1.71 -14.01 -3.83
N LEU A 53 -0.62 -13.61 -3.18
CA LEU A 53 0.39 -12.71 -3.74
C LEU A 53 1.16 -13.38 -4.89
N ASP A 54 1.51 -14.64 -4.76
CA ASP A 54 2.17 -15.40 -5.83
C ASP A 54 1.32 -15.49 -7.08
N ASN A 55 0.00 -15.60 -6.94
CA ASN A 55 -0.91 -15.53 -8.08
C ASN A 55 -0.82 -14.17 -8.80
N GLN A 56 -0.76 -13.07 -8.04
CA GLN A 56 -0.61 -11.72 -8.60
C GLN A 56 0.76 -11.52 -9.25
N ILE A 57 1.82 -12.02 -8.62
CA ILE A 57 3.21 -11.81 -9.03
C ILE A 57 3.57 -12.69 -10.21
N LYS A 58 3.29 -14.01 -10.12
CA LYS A 58 3.79 -15.02 -11.06
C LYS A 58 2.87 -15.24 -12.26
N PHE A 59 1.55 -15.23 -12.03
CA PHE A 59 0.57 -15.53 -13.08
C PHE A 59 -0.04 -14.27 -13.69
N LEU A 60 -0.65 -13.39 -12.88
CA LEU A 60 -1.28 -12.17 -13.38
C LEU A 60 -0.25 -11.09 -13.72
N LYS A 61 0.92 -11.12 -13.11
CA LYS A 61 2.04 -10.17 -13.33
C LYS A 61 1.63 -8.71 -13.19
N ASN A 62 0.71 -8.44 -12.28
CA ASN A 62 0.17 -7.10 -12.01
C ASN A 62 0.71 -6.48 -10.71
N ILE A 63 1.42 -7.26 -9.89
CA ILE A 63 2.26 -6.82 -8.79
C ILE A 63 3.67 -7.37 -9.02
N MET A 64 4.69 -6.57 -8.75
CA MET A 64 6.09 -7.00 -8.80
C MET A 64 6.64 -7.21 -7.38
N LEU A 65 7.34 -8.30 -7.19
CA LEU A 65 8.19 -8.49 -6.02
C LEU A 65 9.56 -7.88 -6.34
N GLU A 66 10.00 -6.93 -5.52
CA GLU A 66 11.29 -6.26 -5.67
C GLU A 66 12.18 -6.58 -4.47
N ASP A 67 13.40 -7.04 -4.74
CA ASP A 67 14.37 -7.32 -3.68
C ASP A 67 14.80 -6.00 -3.03
N PHE A 68 14.67 -5.93 -1.70
CA PHE A 68 15.08 -4.77 -0.93
C PHE A 68 16.51 -4.92 -0.47
N ALA A 69 17.43 -4.41 -1.27
CA ALA A 69 18.87 -4.39 -1.00
C ALA A 69 19.38 -2.95 -0.97
N PRO A 70 19.08 -2.18 0.11
CA PRO A 70 19.45 -0.78 0.17
C PRO A 70 20.95 -0.57 0.29
N THR A 71 21.47 0.44 -0.37
CA THR A 71 22.88 0.86 -0.31
C THR A 71 22.99 2.33 0.09
N ASP A 72 24.18 2.75 0.50
CA ASP A 72 24.51 4.14 0.75
C ASP A 72 23.50 4.90 1.63
N GLY A 73 22.99 6.02 1.14
CA GLY A 73 22.04 6.87 1.85
C GLY A 73 20.73 6.17 2.19
N MET A 74 20.23 5.30 1.31
CA MET A 74 19.00 4.52 1.57
C MET A 74 19.19 3.53 2.72
N LEU A 75 20.36 2.90 2.82
CA LEU A 75 20.70 1.99 3.92
C LEU A 75 20.73 2.75 5.25
N LEU A 76 21.38 3.93 5.28
CA LEU A 76 21.44 4.76 6.47
C LEU A 76 20.04 5.24 6.90
N GLU A 77 19.21 5.65 5.96
CA GLU A 77 17.83 6.08 6.24
C GLU A 77 17.00 4.92 6.78
N PHE A 78 17.07 3.75 6.15
CA PHE A 78 16.39 2.54 6.61
C PHE A 78 16.81 2.16 8.04
N ALA A 79 18.11 2.13 8.31
CA ALA A 79 18.64 1.83 9.64
C ALA A 79 18.15 2.82 10.71
N LYS A 80 18.04 4.12 10.35
CA LYS A 80 17.50 5.16 11.23
C LYS A 80 16.01 4.93 11.51
N LEU A 81 15.21 4.65 10.48
CA LEU A 81 13.76 4.44 10.61
C LEU A 81 13.43 3.20 11.45
N LYS A 82 14.20 2.13 11.35
CA LYS A 82 14.01 0.91 12.16
C LYS A 82 14.12 1.12 13.67
N ASN A 83 14.70 2.21 14.12
CA ASN A 83 14.72 2.52 15.56
C ASN A 83 13.34 2.95 16.10
N SER A 84 12.43 3.35 15.23
CA SER A 84 11.12 3.90 15.60
C SER A 84 9.93 3.18 14.99
N PHE A 85 10.13 2.49 13.86
CA PHE A 85 9.07 1.87 13.06
C PHE A 85 9.37 0.40 12.75
N GLY A 86 8.38 -0.34 12.28
CA GLY A 86 8.54 -1.72 11.81
C GLY A 86 9.47 -1.83 10.60
N GLU A 87 10.00 -3.03 10.35
CA GLU A 87 10.99 -3.25 9.27
C GLU A 87 10.40 -2.99 7.89
N GLY A 88 9.26 -3.58 7.59
CA GLY A 88 8.58 -3.41 6.29
C GLY A 88 8.21 -1.96 6.03
N GLU A 89 7.61 -1.30 7.01
CA GLU A 89 7.24 0.11 6.94
C GLU A 89 8.45 1.02 6.75
N SER A 90 9.55 0.77 7.48
CA SER A 90 10.81 1.50 7.33
C SER A 90 11.40 1.33 5.92
N ALA A 91 11.33 0.11 5.38
CA ALA A 91 11.80 -0.19 4.03
C ALA A 91 10.96 0.55 2.98
N CYS A 92 9.63 0.54 3.09
CA CYS A 92 8.74 1.26 2.18
C CYS A 92 9.02 2.77 2.19
N MET A 93 9.14 3.38 3.37
CA MET A 93 9.44 4.80 3.51
C MET A 93 10.80 5.16 2.92
N ALA A 94 11.87 4.43 3.26
CA ALA A 94 13.21 4.67 2.74
C ALA A 94 13.24 4.49 1.21
N TYR A 95 12.65 3.42 0.70
CA TYR A 95 12.60 3.15 -0.74
C TYR A 95 11.90 4.28 -1.50
N CYS A 96 10.72 4.72 -1.05
CA CYS A 96 9.94 5.78 -1.70
C CYS A 96 10.64 7.13 -1.65
N LYS A 97 11.33 7.47 -0.56
CA LYS A 97 12.12 8.69 -0.45
C LYS A 97 13.19 8.78 -1.53
N PHE A 98 13.96 7.71 -1.74
CA PHE A 98 15.07 7.70 -2.68
C PHE A 98 14.66 7.48 -4.13
N ASN A 99 13.48 6.92 -4.38
CA ASN A 99 12.97 6.64 -5.73
C ASN A 99 11.88 7.59 -6.18
N GLN A 100 11.38 8.47 -5.30
CA GLN A 100 10.25 9.36 -5.55
C GLN A 100 8.99 8.58 -5.96
N ASP A 101 8.73 7.48 -5.26
CA ASP A 101 7.58 6.62 -5.45
C ASP A 101 6.52 6.86 -4.36
N VAL A 102 5.35 6.24 -4.47
CA VAL A 102 4.19 6.40 -3.58
C VAL A 102 4.20 5.30 -2.52
N VAL A 103 3.99 5.64 -1.26
CA VAL A 103 3.79 4.68 -0.18
C VAL A 103 2.33 4.25 -0.11
N GLY A 104 2.05 2.96 -0.18
CA GLY A 104 0.74 2.38 0.10
C GLY A 104 0.70 1.82 1.52
N SER A 105 0.28 2.62 2.50
CA SER A 105 0.16 2.19 3.91
C SER A 105 -0.96 2.95 4.61
N SER A 106 -1.66 2.26 5.52
CA SER A 106 -2.74 2.81 6.35
C SER A 106 -2.30 3.19 7.77
N ASN A 107 -1.05 2.94 8.12
CA ASN A 107 -0.51 3.27 9.44
C ASN A 107 -0.14 4.77 9.52
N LEU A 108 -1.14 5.63 9.42
CA LEU A 108 -0.98 7.09 9.40
C LEU A 108 -0.20 7.64 10.60
N LYS A 109 -0.27 6.97 11.75
CA LYS A 109 0.45 7.37 12.95
C LYS A 109 1.96 7.42 12.69
N ASP A 110 2.46 6.47 11.93
CA ASP A 110 3.89 6.27 11.73
C ASP A 110 4.39 6.94 10.44
N ILE A 111 3.61 6.86 9.35
CA ILE A 111 4.09 7.34 8.04
C ILE A 111 3.80 8.80 7.73
N LYS A 112 2.72 9.39 8.31
CA LYS A 112 2.19 10.68 7.88
C LYS A 112 3.20 11.82 8.01
N GLU A 113 3.82 11.94 9.17
CA GLU A 113 4.80 13.01 9.42
C GLU A 113 6.03 12.86 8.52
N TYR A 114 6.57 11.63 8.44
CA TYR A 114 7.72 11.33 7.62
C TYR A 114 7.47 11.62 6.13
N CYS A 115 6.34 11.17 5.61
CA CYS A 115 5.97 11.40 4.22
C CYS A 115 5.80 12.89 3.91
N ASN A 116 5.14 13.63 4.80
CA ASN A 116 4.95 15.08 4.62
C ASN A 116 6.29 15.83 4.62
N VAL A 117 7.19 15.56 5.56
CA VAL A 117 8.50 16.20 5.66
C VAL A 117 9.38 15.88 4.44
N ASN A 118 9.28 14.67 3.91
CA ASN A 118 10.09 14.23 2.76
C ASN A 118 9.37 14.38 1.41
N HIS A 119 8.20 15.02 1.36
CA HIS A 119 7.39 15.22 0.16
C HIS A 119 7.06 13.90 -0.57
N ILE A 120 6.77 12.85 0.18
CA ILE A 120 6.38 11.55 -0.33
C ILE A 120 4.86 11.48 -0.33
N THR A 121 4.27 11.14 -1.48
CA THR A 121 2.85 10.82 -1.55
C THR A 121 2.56 9.48 -0.90
N TYR A 122 1.49 9.39 -0.11
CA TYR A 122 1.04 8.12 0.45
C TYR A 122 -0.46 7.91 0.21
N VAL A 123 -0.85 6.64 0.11
CA VAL A 123 -2.22 6.20 -0.17
C VAL A 123 -2.63 5.18 0.88
N THR A 124 -3.74 5.43 1.56
CA THR A 124 -4.28 4.53 2.58
C THR A 124 -5.27 3.53 1.98
N THR A 125 -5.66 2.52 2.75
CA THR A 125 -6.73 1.58 2.36
C THR A 125 -8.03 2.32 2.00
N LEU A 126 -8.40 3.35 2.75
CA LEU A 126 -9.61 4.12 2.47
C LEU A 126 -9.48 4.96 1.20
N ASP A 127 -8.29 5.49 0.91
CA ASP A 127 -8.04 6.20 -0.36
C ASP A 127 -8.18 5.24 -1.55
N PHE A 128 -7.59 4.04 -1.46
CA PHE A 128 -7.77 3.01 -2.49
C PHE A 128 -9.25 2.68 -2.71
N LEU A 129 -10.02 2.45 -1.64
CA LEU A 129 -11.44 2.15 -1.75
C LEU A 129 -12.24 3.33 -2.30
N TYR A 130 -11.89 4.56 -1.94
CA TYR A 130 -12.51 5.76 -2.49
C TYR A 130 -12.30 5.86 -4.01
N TYR A 131 -11.08 5.63 -4.49
CA TYR A 131 -10.82 5.63 -5.93
C TYR A 131 -11.45 4.43 -6.64
N ALA A 132 -11.52 3.26 -6.00
CA ALA A 132 -12.27 2.13 -6.54
C ALA A 132 -13.75 2.46 -6.72
N PHE A 133 -14.35 3.17 -5.76
CA PHE A 133 -15.72 3.69 -5.87
C PHE A 133 -15.84 4.73 -6.99
N LYS A 134 -14.98 5.74 -7.03
CA LYS A 134 -15.00 6.80 -8.05
C LYS A 134 -14.82 6.28 -9.47
N ARG A 135 -14.07 5.20 -9.63
CA ARG A 135 -13.81 4.55 -10.93
C ARG A 135 -14.81 3.45 -11.27
N ASN A 136 -15.87 3.28 -10.49
CA ASN A 136 -16.90 2.26 -10.65
C ASN A 136 -16.34 0.82 -10.67
N ILE A 137 -15.22 0.57 -9.97
CA ILE A 137 -14.70 -0.79 -9.72
C ILE A 137 -15.57 -1.46 -8.67
N PHE A 138 -15.97 -0.72 -7.64
CA PHE A 138 -16.91 -1.11 -6.60
C PHE A 138 -18.02 -0.07 -6.44
N THR A 139 -19.21 -0.54 -6.09
CA THR A 139 -20.31 0.32 -5.63
C THR A 139 -20.03 0.82 -4.20
N ALA A 140 -20.74 1.85 -3.77
CA ALA A 140 -20.65 2.33 -2.38
C ALA A 140 -20.98 1.21 -1.37
N GLN A 141 -22.00 0.40 -1.66
CA GLN A 141 -22.40 -0.72 -0.81
C GLN A 141 -21.30 -1.78 -0.69
N GLU A 142 -20.63 -2.10 -1.79
CA GLU A 142 -19.48 -3.03 -1.78
C GLU A 142 -18.30 -2.46 -0.99
N CYS A 143 -17.95 -1.20 -1.19
CA CYS A 143 -16.91 -0.54 -0.41
C CYS A 143 -17.20 -0.57 1.10
N ASN A 144 -18.43 -0.25 1.49
CA ASN A 144 -18.83 -0.24 2.90
C ASN A 144 -18.80 -1.66 3.49
N LYS A 145 -19.19 -2.67 2.71
CA LYS A 145 -19.05 -4.07 3.12
C LYS A 145 -17.58 -4.46 3.30
N ILE A 146 -16.72 -4.10 2.37
CA ILE A 146 -15.27 -4.35 2.47
C ILE A 146 -14.70 -3.71 3.74
N ILE A 147 -15.02 -2.44 4.03
CA ILE A 147 -14.58 -1.75 5.25
C ILE A 147 -15.05 -2.52 6.49
N GLN A 148 -16.29 -2.97 6.51
CA GLN A 148 -16.83 -3.75 7.62
C GLN A 148 -16.12 -5.11 7.76
N ASP A 149 -15.90 -5.83 6.67
CA ASP A 149 -15.21 -7.12 6.67
C ASP A 149 -13.77 -6.97 7.22
N ILE A 150 -13.04 -5.94 6.81
CA ILE A 150 -11.70 -5.64 7.32
C ILE A 150 -11.73 -5.44 8.86
N ARG A 151 -12.70 -4.67 9.35
CA ARG A 151 -12.86 -4.38 10.79
C ARG A 151 -13.27 -5.62 11.58
N THR A 152 -14.21 -6.40 11.09
CA THR A 152 -14.68 -7.63 11.76
C THR A 152 -13.61 -8.71 11.82
N HIS A 153 -12.67 -8.72 10.87
CA HIS A 153 -11.49 -9.59 10.89
C HIS A 153 -10.30 -9.01 11.68
N GLY A 154 -10.57 -8.03 12.57
CA GLY A 154 -9.63 -7.56 13.58
C GLY A 154 -8.62 -6.49 13.13
N SER A 155 -8.80 -5.89 11.95
CA SER A 155 -7.98 -4.75 11.54
C SER A 155 -8.62 -3.42 11.97
N LYS A 156 -7.76 -2.45 12.28
CA LYS A 156 -8.20 -1.12 12.70
C LYS A 156 -8.41 -0.24 11.47
N LEU A 157 -9.65 0.01 11.13
CA LEU A 157 -10.05 1.08 10.21
C LEU A 157 -11.07 1.99 10.89
N PRO A 158 -11.15 3.27 10.50
CA PRO A 158 -12.21 4.17 10.95
C PRO A 158 -13.60 3.61 10.66
N ASP A 159 -14.54 3.88 11.55
CA ASP A 159 -15.96 3.55 11.34
C ASP A 159 -16.61 4.62 10.46
N ILE A 160 -16.42 4.49 9.17
CA ILE A 160 -16.88 5.46 8.18
C ILE A 160 -17.43 4.74 6.95
N THR A 161 -18.43 5.34 6.32
CA THR A 161 -18.90 4.89 5.01
C THR A 161 -18.12 5.63 3.91
N ILE A 162 -17.97 4.97 2.75
CA ILE A 162 -17.16 5.51 1.66
C ILE A 162 -17.71 6.84 1.11
N GLU A 163 -19.02 7.02 1.17
CA GLU A 163 -19.71 8.25 0.73
C GLU A 163 -19.39 9.46 1.62
N LYS A 164 -19.03 9.20 2.89
CA LYS A 164 -18.64 10.24 3.86
C LYS A 164 -17.12 10.44 3.93
N TYR A 165 -16.36 9.55 3.32
CA TYR A 165 -14.90 9.64 3.34
C TYR A 165 -14.42 10.79 2.46
N ILE A 166 -13.54 11.63 3.02
CA ILE A 166 -12.92 12.75 2.32
C ILE A 166 -11.49 12.34 1.95
N CYS A 167 -11.29 12.00 0.68
CA CYS A 167 -9.96 11.73 0.15
C CYS A 167 -9.25 13.04 -0.20
N THR A 168 -8.05 13.22 0.31
CA THR A 168 -7.20 14.40 0.04
C THR A 168 -6.03 14.08 -0.89
N VAL A 169 -5.87 12.83 -1.28
CA VAL A 169 -4.80 12.36 -2.16
C VAL A 169 -5.23 12.46 -3.61
N GLU A 170 -4.38 13.05 -4.44
CA GLU A 170 -4.51 13.07 -5.90
C GLU A 170 -3.36 12.25 -6.51
N LEU A 171 -3.71 11.24 -7.33
CA LEU A 171 -2.80 10.36 -8.07
C LEU A 171 -3.13 10.33 -9.56
#